data_efebadf01ce2e5776bae07d0ebcebca9
#
_entry.id   efebadf01ce2e5776bae07d0ebcebca9
#
_cell.length_a   1.000
_cell.length_b   1.000
_cell.length_c   1.000
_cell.angle_alpha   90.00
_cell.angle_beta   90.00
_cell.angle_gamma   90.00
#
_symmetry.space_group_name_H-M   'P 1'
#
loop_
_entity.id
_entity.type
_entity.pdbx_description
1 polymer ?
#
loop_
_entity_poly.entity_id
_entity_poly.type
_entity_poly.pdbx_seq_one_letter_code
_entity_poly.pdbx_strand_id
1 'polypeptide(L)'
;MLGLLCTTAFACKESSTRFVFDARIVDGQNRNPATGTDATTLRIGIQEGELPAAEYEYPITDGDFDAFLEFTAFTRPTRIRVQIAGATTELLTAPPTFVPSASQGIMRVVTAAPSSCERVTFDLLEAPRAFFGMVMSGTFALVAGGTGPSDEQLEFFDALEWESRLFMEDFALSDLGETRAASIDESEILVLPTNAAPFIFNMFDATRRITPVVLHNGAGPRSALVSVPGVGAMVIGGEVAGEAQSAVSLVGPDGDVTSLQLSEPRSGAAATALGTDVLVAGGNVEGTAEVLIEGAAMGQLVAGVMDGVRESGLLVGDGESRALWIGGTDAADTLRQDSVRFDGCPNSCVSATGPQWTPARLNALQPAESALVIGGDGSQLVDEVRWDGSDVEIQPLLQLDVPRAGAGGIVLESGAFIVAGGDDGVSIREDFEFCVPAALEPL
;
A
#
# COMPACT_ATOMS: atom_id res chain seq x y z
N MET A 1 -34.34 2.73 -63.53
CA MET A 1 -32.91 3.05 -63.28
C MET A 1 -32.46 2.29 -62.03
N LEU A 2 -31.69 1.25 -62.29
CA LEU A 2 -31.23 0.31 -61.26
C LEU A 2 -30.18 0.95 -60.37
N GLY A 3 -30.42 0.93 -59.05
CA GLY A 3 -29.43 1.24 -58.05
C GLY A 3 -28.84 -0.05 -57.51
N LEU A 4 -27.57 -0.25 -57.74
CA LEU A 4 -26.77 -1.41 -57.34
C LEU A 4 -26.49 -1.34 -55.83
N LEU A 5 -27.04 -2.27 -55.06
CA LEU A 5 -26.68 -2.52 -53.67
C LEU A 5 -25.29 -3.22 -53.66
N CYS A 6 -24.29 -2.51 -53.23
CA CYS A 6 -22.97 -3.09 -52.94
C CYS A 6 -22.91 -3.50 -51.47
N THR A 7 -23.22 -4.76 -51.19
CA THR A 7 -23.00 -5.41 -49.91
C THR A 7 -21.59 -5.97 -49.88
N THR A 8 -20.62 -5.15 -49.56
CA THR A 8 -19.29 -5.64 -49.12
C THR A 8 -19.29 -5.79 -47.63
N ALA A 9 -19.51 -7.01 -47.18
CA ALA A 9 -19.11 -7.43 -45.85
C ALA A 9 -17.59 -7.31 -45.73
N PHE A 10 -17.13 -6.17 -45.21
CA PHE A 10 -15.77 -6.09 -44.67
C PHE A 10 -15.77 -6.92 -43.38
N ALA A 11 -15.34 -8.17 -43.50
CA ALA A 11 -14.81 -8.87 -42.38
C ALA A 11 -13.59 -8.06 -41.91
N CYS A 12 -13.74 -7.27 -40.87
CA CYS A 12 -12.62 -6.77 -40.08
C CYS A 12 -11.92 -8.03 -39.57
N LYS A 13 -10.87 -8.44 -40.28
CA LYS A 13 -9.91 -9.37 -39.73
C LYS A 13 -9.23 -8.58 -38.63
N GLU A 14 -9.65 -8.80 -37.39
CA GLU A 14 -8.89 -8.33 -36.24
C GLU A 14 -7.49 -8.87 -36.43
N SER A 15 -6.56 -8.00 -36.79
CA SER A 15 -5.16 -8.29 -36.72
C SER A 15 -4.85 -8.35 -35.22
N SER A 16 -4.95 -9.53 -34.63
CA SER A 16 -4.43 -9.77 -33.30
C SER A 16 -2.93 -9.50 -33.36
N THR A 17 -2.52 -8.30 -32.98
CA THR A 17 -1.13 -7.99 -32.78
C THR A 17 -0.74 -8.82 -31.54
N ARG A 18 -0.02 -9.91 -31.75
CA ARG A 18 0.58 -10.65 -30.65
C ARG A 18 1.69 -9.79 -30.09
N PHE A 19 1.57 -9.35 -28.88
CA PHE A 19 2.69 -8.80 -28.12
C PHE A 19 3.40 -9.96 -27.45
N VAL A 20 4.68 -10.06 -27.72
CA VAL A 20 5.58 -10.91 -26.93
C VAL A 20 6.29 -9.96 -25.98
N PHE A 21 6.10 -10.13 -24.70
CA PHE A 21 6.94 -9.46 -23.73
C PHE A 21 7.79 -10.50 -22.99
N ASP A 22 9.02 -10.11 -22.71
CA ASP A 22 9.97 -10.93 -22.00
C ASP A 22 9.62 -10.91 -20.49
N ALA A 23 9.07 -12.01 -19.98
CA ALA A 23 8.83 -12.16 -18.56
C ALA A 23 9.94 -13.04 -17.97
N ARG A 24 10.74 -12.49 -17.07
CA ARG A 24 11.78 -13.21 -16.35
C ARG A 24 11.32 -13.53 -14.95
N ILE A 25 11.28 -14.81 -14.65
CA ILE A 25 11.03 -15.30 -13.30
C ILE A 25 12.39 -15.36 -12.59
N VAL A 26 12.50 -14.62 -11.45
CA VAL A 26 13.78 -14.39 -10.77
C VAL A 26 13.64 -14.54 -9.25
N ASP A 27 14.77 -14.82 -8.58
CA ASP A 27 14.90 -14.63 -7.14
C ASP A 27 15.25 -13.17 -6.80
N GLY A 28 15.36 -12.84 -5.53
CA GLY A 28 15.71 -11.49 -5.06
C GLY A 28 17.12 -11.02 -5.46
N GLN A 29 17.90 -11.83 -6.15
CA GLN A 29 19.20 -11.49 -6.71
C GLN A 29 19.23 -11.50 -8.24
N ASN A 30 18.05 -11.46 -8.88
CA ASN A 30 17.87 -11.52 -10.33
C ASN A 30 18.43 -12.79 -10.98
N ARG A 31 18.41 -13.92 -10.26
CA ARG A 31 18.85 -15.22 -10.76
C ARG A 31 17.65 -16.14 -11.00
N ASN A 32 17.85 -17.21 -11.77
CA ASN A 32 16.85 -18.25 -11.92
C ASN A 32 16.59 -18.93 -10.56
N PRO A 33 15.36 -18.83 -10.00
CA PRO A 33 15.06 -19.30 -8.66
C PRO A 33 15.03 -20.83 -8.54
N ALA A 34 14.96 -21.58 -9.64
CA ALA A 34 15.01 -23.03 -9.62
C ALA A 34 16.45 -23.58 -9.52
N THR A 35 17.48 -22.73 -9.74
CA THR A 35 18.88 -23.18 -9.73
C THR A 35 19.29 -23.69 -8.35
N GLY A 36 19.77 -24.91 -8.28
CA GLY A 36 20.23 -25.55 -7.04
C GLY A 36 19.10 -26.05 -6.14
N THR A 37 17.87 -26.06 -6.61
CA THR A 37 16.69 -26.62 -5.93
C THR A 37 16.30 -27.99 -6.50
N ASP A 38 15.31 -28.63 -5.91
CA ASP A 38 14.69 -29.87 -6.40
C ASP A 38 13.45 -29.58 -7.27
N ALA A 39 13.28 -28.37 -7.75
CA ALA A 39 12.15 -27.96 -8.55
C ALA A 39 12.08 -28.73 -9.86
N THR A 40 10.92 -29.26 -10.18
CA THR A 40 10.65 -30.07 -11.37
C THR A 40 9.57 -29.47 -12.27
N THR A 41 8.81 -28.52 -11.77
CA THR A 41 7.63 -27.99 -12.44
C THR A 41 7.50 -26.49 -12.25
N LEU A 42 7.26 -25.77 -13.35
CA LEU A 42 6.82 -24.39 -13.38
C LEU A 42 5.36 -24.35 -13.80
N ARG A 43 4.50 -23.77 -12.98
CA ARG A 43 3.08 -23.53 -13.30
C ARG A 43 2.83 -22.05 -13.42
N ILE A 44 2.08 -21.67 -14.46
CA ILE A 44 1.71 -20.28 -14.73
C ILE A 44 0.21 -20.24 -14.93
N GLY A 45 -0.48 -19.56 -14.04
CA GLY A 45 -1.89 -19.22 -14.17
C GLY A 45 -2.05 -17.82 -14.73
N ILE A 46 -2.96 -17.65 -15.71
CA ILE A 46 -3.25 -16.36 -16.34
C ILE A 46 -4.74 -16.16 -16.38
N GLN A 47 -5.22 -15.04 -15.84
CA GLN A 47 -6.61 -14.64 -15.91
C GLN A 47 -6.75 -13.27 -16.58
N GLU A 48 -7.63 -13.17 -17.56
CA GLU A 48 -7.90 -11.96 -18.32
C GLU A 48 -9.29 -11.43 -18.00
N GLY A 49 -9.37 -10.34 -17.27
CA GLY A 49 -10.64 -9.80 -16.78
C GLY A 49 -11.45 -10.86 -16.03
N GLU A 50 -12.71 -11.03 -16.42
CA GLU A 50 -13.64 -11.99 -15.82
C GLU A 50 -13.57 -13.42 -16.45
N LEU A 51 -12.62 -13.65 -17.35
CA LEU A 51 -12.50 -14.97 -17.99
C LEU A 51 -11.95 -16.00 -17.00
N PRO A 52 -12.29 -17.30 -17.19
CA PRO A 52 -11.64 -18.35 -16.42
C PRO A 52 -10.13 -18.35 -16.59
N ALA A 53 -9.41 -18.60 -15.51
CA ALA A 53 -7.96 -18.67 -15.56
C ALA A 53 -7.49 -19.82 -16.48
N ALA A 54 -6.49 -19.53 -17.29
CA ALA A 54 -5.76 -20.54 -18.06
C ALA A 54 -4.51 -20.96 -17.27
N GLU A 55 -4.27 -22.26 -17.16
CA GLU A 55 -3.08 -22.80 -16.50
C GLU A 55 -2.15 -23.47 -17.51
N TYR A 56 -0.87 -23.19 -17.35
CA TYR A 56 0.22 -23.74 -18.15
C TYR A 56 1.22 -24.43 -17.23
N GLU A 57 1.71 -25.59 -17.63
CA GLU A 57 2.70 -26.36 -16.88
C GLU A 57 3.91 -26.65 -17.76
N TYR A 58 5.09 -26.33 -17.25
CA TYR A 58 6.38 -26.51 -17.93
C TYR A 58 7.30 -27.36 -17.06
N PRO A 59 7.99 -28.35 -17.63
CA PRO A 59 8.99 -29.12 -16.88
C PRO A 59 10.23 -28.25 -16.63
N ILE A 60 10.80 -28.39 -15.44
CA ILE A 60 12.10 -27.85 -15.08
C ILE A 60 13.11 -28.98 -15.16
N THR A 61 14.18 -28.81 -15.93
CA THR A 61 15.25 -29.79 -16.08
C THR A 61 16.58 -29.18 -15.63
N ASP A 62 17.24 -29.82 -14.66
CA ASP A 62 18.52 -29.35 -14.10
C ASP A 62 18.48 -27.90 -13.57
N GLY A 63 17.32 -27.48 -13.07
CA GLY A 63 17.11 -26.12 -12.56
C GLY A 63 16.96 -25.05 -13.66
N ASP A 64 16.79 -25.46 -14.89
CA ASP A 64 16.58 -24.55 -16.02
C ASP A 64 15.17 -24.70 -16.62
N PHE A 65 14.57 -23.57 -17.01
CA PHE A 65 13.29 -23.51 -17.69
C PHE A 65 13.26 -22.33 -18.66
N ASP A 66 12.58 -22.53 -19.76
CA ASP A 66 12.35 -21.52 -20.80
C ASP A 66 10.84 -21.33 -20.95
N ALA A 67 10.30 -20.37 -20.22
CA ALA A 67 8.88 -20.05 -20.27
C ALA A 67 8.68 -18.67 -20.90
N PHE A 68 8.23 -18.67 -22.14
CA PHE A 68 7.76 -17.45 -22.80
C PHE A 68 6.26 -17.30 -22.55
N LEU A 69 5.87 -16.19 -21.96
CA LEU A 69 4.48 -15.78 -21.85
C LEU A 69 4.13 -14.98 -23.09
N GLU A 70 3.50 -15.62 -24.08
CA GLU A 70 2.92 -14.91 -25.21
C GLU A 70 1.52 -14.39 -24.83
N PHE A 71 1.37 -13.07 -24.79
CA PHE A 71 0.06 -12.44 -24.66
C PHE A 71 -0.41 -11.96 -26.02
N THR A 72 -1.64 -12.32 -26.40
CA THR A 72 -2.36 -11.60 -27.44
C THR A 72 -2.73 -10.24 -26.89
N ALA A 73 -2.62 -9.18 -27.70
CA ALA A 73 -2.94 -7.81 -27.29
C ALA A 73 -4.35 -7.74 -26.72
N PHE A 74 -4.45 -7.65 -25.40
CA PHE A 74 -5.70 -7.50 -24.70
C PHE A 74 -5.83 -6.08 -24.16
N THR A 75 -7.01 -5.56 -24.25
CA THR A 75 -7.43 -4.34 -23.58
C THR A 75 -7.99 -4.65 -22.19
N ARG A 76 -7.73 -5.83 -21.64
CA ARG A 76 -8.29 -6.31 -20.38
C ARG A 76 -7.23 -6.39 -19.32
N PRO A 77 -7.57 -6.06 -18.06
CA PRO A 77 -6.69 -6.34 -16.93
C PRO A 77 -6.32 -7.82 -16.88
N THR A 78 -5.06 -8.10 -16.65
CA THR A 78 -4.52 -9.46 -16.63
C THR A 78 -3.86 -9.73 -15.29
N ARG A 79 -4.23 -10.85 -14.67
CA ARG A 79 -3.60 -11.38 -13.46
C ARG A 79 -2.73 -12.58 -13.82
N ILE A 80 -1.56 -12.65 -13.21
CA ILE A 80 -0.64 -13.76 -13.37
C ILE A 80 -0.32 -14.34 -12.01
N ARG A 81 -0.26 -15.67 -11.95
CA ARG A 81 0.31 -16.40 -10.82
C ARG A 81 1.41 -17.32 -11.33
N VAL A 82 2.52 -17.35 -10.63
CA VAL A 82 3.62 -18.28 -10.93
C VAL A 82 3.89 -19.12 -9.70
N GLN A 83 4.04 -20.43 -9.91
CA GLN A 83 4.43 -21.41 -8.91
C GLN A 83 5.59 -22.25 -9.47
N ILE A 84 6.67 -22.35 -8.70
CA ILE A 84 7.77 -23.28 -8.96
C ILE A 84 7.69 -24.35 -7.89
N ALA A 85 7.56 -25.61 -8.30
CA ALA A 85 7.33 -26.72 -7.39
C ALA A 85 8.30 -27.88 -7.60
N GLY A 86 8.73 -28.50 -6.51
CA GLY A 86 9.52 -29.71 -6.41
C GLY A 86 9.05 -30.58 -5.26
N ALA A 87 9.85 -31.54 -4.83
CA ALA A 87 9.52 -32.37 -3.67
C ALA A 87 9.63 -31.60 -2.36
N THR A 88 10.56 -30.65 -2.25
CA THR A 88 10.78 -29.80 -1.06
C THR A 88 10.76 -28.31 -1.39
N THR A 89 10.83 -27.94 -2.68
CA THR A 89 10.80 -26.56 -3.13
C THR A 89 9.39 -26.14 -3.47
N GLU A 90 8.95 -25.02 -2.92
CA GLU A 90 7.77 -24.29 -3.36
C GLU A 90 8.08 -22.79 -3.33
N LEU A 91 7.96 -22.14 -4.49
CA LEU A 91 8.12 -20.71 -4.63
C LEU A 91 6.90 -20.15 -5.34
N LEU A 92 6.38 -19.05 -4.85
CA LEU A 92 5.15 -18.42 -5.33
C LEU A 92 5.42 -16.95 -5.69
N THR A 93 4.66 -16.45 -6.63
CA THR A 93 4.51 -15.02 -6.90
C THR A 93 3.22 -14.73 -7.62
N ALA A 94 2.73 -13.51 -7.47
CA ALA A 94 1.69 -12.92 -8.28
C ALA A 94 1.97 -11.41 -8.39
N PRO A 95 2.45 -10.94 -9.54
CA PRO A 95 2.62 -9.53 -9.79
C PRO A 95 1.27 -8.80 -9.76
N PRO A 96 1.26 -7.46 -9.67
CA PRO A 96 0.01 -6.69 -9.73
C PRO A 96 -0.76 -6.95 -11.02
N THR A 97 -2.06 -6.71 -10.99
CA THR A 97 -2.90 -6.72 -12.19
C THR A 97 -2.43 -5.65 -13.17
N PHE A 98 -2.30 -5.98 -14.44
CA PHE A 98 -1.84 -5.07 -15.46
C PHE A 98 -2.57 -5.25 -16.79
N VAL A 99 -2.52 -4.23 -17.63
CA VAL A 99 -2.99 -4.32 -19.02
C VAL A 99 -1.76 -4.49 -19.91
N PRO A 100 -1.59 -5.64 -20.62
CA PRO A 100 -0.45 -5.87 -21.48
C PRO A 100 -0.33 -4.78 -22.55
N SER A 101 0.85 -4.22 -22.71
CA SER A 101 1.14 -3.15 -23.67
C SER A 101 2.43 -3.45 -24.44
N ALA A 102 2.49 -2.97 -25.68
CA ALA A 102 3.68 -3.14 -26.55
C ALA A 102 4.90 -2.32 -26.08
N SER A 103 4.68 -1.36 -25.18
CA SER A 103 5.73 -0.51 -24.62
C SER A 103 6.26 -1.01 -23.29
N GLN A 104 5.74 -2.12 -22.79
CA GLN A 104 6.28 -2.74 -21.57
C GLN A 104 7.69 -3.27 -21.82
N GLY A 105 8.57 -3.01 -20.87
CA GLY A 105 9.92 -3.56 -20.84
C GLY A 105 9.92 -5.04 -20.41
N ILE A 106 11.01 -5.46 -19.79
CA ILE A 106 11.14 -6.83 -19.27
C ILE A 106 10.39 -6.90 -17.95
N MET A 107 9.27 -7.65 -17.91
CA MET A 107 8.59 -7.95 -16.66
C MET A 107 9.45 -8.87 -15.80
N ARG A 108 9.71 -8.48 -14.56
CA ARG A 108 10.42 -9.32 -13.57
C ARG A 108 9.42 -9.87 -12.58
N VAL A 109 9.36 -11.17 -12.51
CA VAL A 109 8.43 -11.89 -11.63
C VAL A 109 9.25 -12.47 -10.48
N VAL A 110 9.35 -11.70 -9.39
CA VAL A 110 10.09 -12.11 -8.20
C VAL A 110 9.32 -13.17 -7.45
N THR A 111 9.99 -14.24 -7.03
CA THR A 111 9.40 -15.37 -6.31
C THR A 111 9.92 -15.43 -4.88
N ALA A 112 9.07 -15.87 -3.95
CA ALA A 112 9.44 -16.18 -2.58
C ALA A 112 8.77 -17.49 -2.12
N ALA A 113 9.31 -18.11 -1.09
CA ALA A 113 8.65 -19.26 -0.47
C ALA A 113 7.38 -18.83 0.28
N PRO A 114 6.35 -19.69 0.40
CA PRO A 114 5.19 -19.42 1.24
C PRO A 114 5.61 -19.09 2.69
N SER A 115 4.92 -18.14 3.31
CA SER A 115 5.22 -17.63 4.65
C SER A 115 6.61 -17.05 4.80
N SER A 116 7.15 -16.44 3.75
CA SER A 116 8.47 -15.83 3.78
C SER A 116 8.56 -14.53 3.00
N CYS A 117 9.64 -13.80 3.23
CA CYS A 117 10.05 -12.67 2.41
C CYS A 117 11.34 -13.02 1.66
N GLU A 118 11.44 -12.55 0.44
CA GLU A 118 12.65 -12.58 -0.37
C GLU A 118 13.20 -11.17 -0.49
N ARG A 119 14.42 -10.96 -0.05
CA ARG A 119 15.08 -9.67 -0.15
C ARG A 119 15.53 -9.41 -1.58
N VAL A 120 15.04 -8.33 -2.17
CA VAL A 120 15.38 -7.91 -3.53
C VAL A 120 16.55 -6.93 -3.46
N THR A 121 17.64 -7.28 -4.12
CA THR A 121 18.92 -6.54 -4.09
C THR A 121 19.36 -6.05 -5.46
N PHE A 122 18.51 -6.18 -6.46
CA PHE A 122 18.62 -5.54 -7.77
C PHE A 122 17.55 -4.45 -7.87
N ASP A 123 17.79 -3.43 -8.66
CA ASP A 123 16.86 -2.30 -8.84
C ASP A 123 16.33 -1.77 -7.49
N LEU A 124 17.23 -1.19 -6.73
CA LEU A 124 16.97 -0.61 -5.40
C LEU A 124 16.23 0.73 -5.53
N LEU A 125 15.72 1.27 -4.43
CA LEU A 125 15.39 2.68 -4.38
C LEU A 125 16.61 3.50 -4.80
N GLU A 126 16.40 4.59 -5.54
CA GLU A 126 17.49 5.47 -5.98
C GLU A 126 18.25 6.09 -4.80
N ALA A 127 17.61 6.14 -3.63
CA ALA A 127 18.24 6.57 -2.40
C ALA A 127 17.70 5.82 -1.17
N PRO A 128 18.56 5.49 -0.19
CA PRO A 128 18.12 4.98 1.10
C PRO A 128 17.18 5.96 1.79
N ARG A 129 16.01 5.51 2.26
CA ARG A 129 15.04 6.35 2.94
C ARG A 129 14.19 5.63 3.96
N ALA A 130 13.77 6.36 4.99
CA ALA A 130 12.79 5.94 5.99
C ALA A 130 11.76 7.07 6.21
N PHE A 131 10.59 6.75 6.77
CA PHE A 131 9.51 7.71 7.03
C PHE A 131 9.02 8.45 5.77
N PHE A 132 8.85 7.72 4.69
CA PHE A 132 8.40 8.22 3.39
C PHE A 132 7.00 7.72 3.07
N GLY A 133 6.30 8.45 2.19
CA GLY A 133 5.02 8.00 1.64
C GLY A 133 5.23 7.02 0.49
N MET A 134 4.54 5.90 0.51
CA MET A 134 4.49 4.94 -0.61
C MET A 134 3.05 4.58 -0.90
N VAL A 135 2.60 4.86 -2.12
CA VAL A 135 1.21 4.61 -2.56
C VAL A 135 1.21 4.05 -3.96
N MET A 136 0.46 2.97 -4.15
CA MET A 136 0.32 2.32 -5.45
C MET A 136 -0.86 2.90 -6.25
N SER A 137 -0.64 3.04 -7.55
CA SER A 137 -1.64 3.36 -8.55
C SER A 137 -1.40 2.49 -9.78
N GLY A 138 -2.30 1.55 -10.06
CA GLY A 138 -2.09 0.54 -11.06
C GLY A 138 -0.86 -0.32 -10.76
N THR A 139 0.14 -0.32 -11.63
CA THR A 139 1.40 -1.08 -11.46
C THR A 139 2.55 -0.24 -10.90
N PHE A 140 2.34 1.06 -10.74
CA PHE A 140 3.34 2.00 -10.26
C PHE A 140 3.08 2.40 -8.83
N ALA A 141 4.12 2.51 -8.03
CA ALA A 141 4.05 3.15 -6.74
C ALA A 141 4.79 4.49 -6.78
N LEU A 142 4.15 5.54 -6.24
CA LEU A 142 4.84 6.78 -5.91
C LEU A 142 5.59 6.57 -4.59
N VAL A 143 6.86 6.93 -4.57
CA VAL A 143 7.69 7.01 -3.36
C VAL A 143 8.04 8.47 -3.16
N ALA A 144 7.63 9.06 -2.02
CA ALA A 144 7.71 10.50 -1.80
C ALA A 144 8.37 10.85 -0.45
N GLY A 145 9.38 11.69 -0.48
CA GLY A 145 10.07 12.23 0.69
C GLY A 145 10.83 11.19 1.49
N GLY A 146 10.82 11.37 2.80
CA GLY A 146 11.52 10.52 3.77
C GLY A 146 12.80 11.16 4.31
N THR A 147 13.36 10.51 5.32
CA THR A 147 14.66 10.83 5.88
C THR A 147 15.74 9.95 5.24
N GLY A 148 16.85 10.53 4.86
CA GLY A 148 17.95 9.81 4.21
C GLY A 148 19.04 10.76 3.73
N PRO A 149 20.11 10.23 3.14
CA PRO A 149 21.24 11.05 2.68
C PRO A 149 21.01 11.77 1.37
N SER A 150 19.89 11.56 0.67
CA SER A 150 19.62 12.09 -0.65
C SER A 150 18.64 13.26 -0.62
N ASP A 151 18.90 14.24 -1.50
CA ASP A 151 17.98 15.35 -1.79
C ASP A 151 16.88 14.96 -2.79
N GLU A 152 16.88 13.72 -3.27
CA GLU A 152 15.96 13.21 -4.25
C GLU A 152 14.66 12.80 -3.56
N GLN A 153 13.59 13.48 -3.92
CA GLN A 153 12.39 13.48 -3.09
C GLN A 153 11.23 12.69 -3.67
N LEU A 154 11.23 12.44 -4.98
CA LEU A 154 10.18 11.69 -5.66
C LEU A 154 10.78 10.64 -6.58
N GLU A 155 10.31 9.43 -6.48
CA GLU A 155 10.63 8.35 -7.41
C GLU A 155 9.41 7.48 -7.70
N PHE A 156 9.44 6.81 -8.84
CA PHE A 156 8.48 5.80 -9.22
C PHE A 156 9.10 4.42 -9.09
N PHE A 157 8.37 3.54 -8.47
CA PHE A 157 8.66 2.12 -8.48
C PHE A 157 7.66 1.42 -9.41
N ASP A 158 8.14 0.77 -10.46
CA ASP A 158 7.35 -0.10 -11.33
C ASP A 158 7.35 -1.53 -10.77
N ALA A 159 6.23 -1.96 -10.22
CA ALA A 159 6.11 -3.28 -9.61
C ALA A 159 6.06 -4.45 -10.62
N LEU A 160 5.93 -4.16 -11.94
CA LEU A 160 6.06 -5.17 -13.00
C LEU A 160 7.50 -5.34 -13.45
N GLU A 161 8.18 -4.22 -13.70
CA GLU A 161 9.58 -4.23 -14.17
C GLU A 161 10.56 -4.36 -13.00
N TRP A 162 10.10 -4.13 -11.76
CA TRP A 162 10.91 -4.02 -10.56
C TRP A 162 12.03 -3.00 -10.75
N GLU A 163 11.66 -1.83 -11.20
CA GLU A 163 12.58 -0.75 -11.48
C GLU A 163 12.14 0.52 -10.77
N SER A 164 13.07 1.13 -10.05
CA SER A 164 12.88 2.45 -9.45
C SER A 164 13.48 3.52 -10.37
N ARG A 165 12.77 4.62 -10.55
CA ARG A 165 13.19 5.73 -11.40
C ARG A 165 12.93 7.05 -10.72
N LEU A 166 13.96 7.89 -10.67
CA LEU A 166 13.81 9.26 -10.23
C LEU A 166 12.87 10.04 -11.13
N PHE A 167 12.08 10.86 -10.51
CA PHE A 167 11.29 11.83 -11.23
C PHE A 167 12.16 13.05 -11.58
N MET A 168 12.73 13.04 -12.79
CA MET A 168 13.76 13.99 -13.27
C MET A 168 13.21 15.32 -13.81
N GLU A 169 11.95 15.65 -13.61
CA GLU A 169 11.44 16.95 -14.09
C GLU A 169 11.72 18.05 -13.06
N ASP A 170 11.95 19.27 -13.57
CA ASP A 170 12.32 20.53 -12.92
C ASP A 170 11.44 21.00 -11.74
N PHE A 171 10.96 20.05 -10.92
CA PHE A 171 10.29 20.39 -9.68
C PHE A 171 11.36 20.68 -8.63
N ALA A 172 11.54 21.94 -8.31
CA ALA A 172 12.36 22.39 -7.18
C ALA A 172 11.71 21.96 -5.84
N LEU A 173 11.43 20.66 -5.68
CA LEU A 173 11.02 20.07 -4.42
C LEU A 173 12.29 19.82 -3.62
N SER A 174 12.72 20.82 -2.86
CA SER A 174 13.77 20.66 -1.87
C SER A 174 13.21 20.00 -0.63
N ASP A 175 13.92 19.02 -0.11
CA ASP A 175 13.69 18.39 1.21
C ASP A 175 12.22 18.33 1.65
N LEU A 176 11.53 17.27 1.29
CA LEU A 176 10.16 17.02 1.73
C LEU A 176 10.12 16.57 3.21
N GLY A 177 11.21 16.05 3.74
CA GLY A 177 11.30 15.48 5.09
C GLY A 177 10.44 14.23 5.24
N GLU A 178 10.08 13.90 6.47
CA GLU A 178 9.11 12.84 6.74
C GLU A 178 7.83 13.11 5.97
N THR A 179 7.38 12.14 5.21
CA THR A 179 6.28 12.33 4.27
C THR A 179 5.27 11.21 4.40
N ARG A 180 3.99 11.56 4.33
CA ARG A 180 2.89 10.62 4.22
C ARG A 180 2.19 10.83 2.90
N ALA A 181 1.63 9.78 2.35
CA ALA A 181 0.89 9.84 1.11
C ALA A 181 -0.37 8.98 1.20
N ALA A 182 -1.42 9.39 0.51
CA ALA A 182 -2.68 8.66 0.41
C ALA A 182 -3.29 8.84 -0.97
N SER A 183 -3.92 7.80 -1.48
CA SER A 183 -4.67 7.86 -2.73
C SER A 183 -5.89 8.75 -2.58
N ILE A 184 -6.13 9.62 -3.54
CA ILE A 184 -7.39 10.36 -3.72
C ILE A 184 -8.30 9.54 -4.62
N ASP A 185 -7.76 9.07 -5.74
CA ASP A 185 -8.38 8.17 -6.70
C ASP A 185 -7.31 7.29 -7.37
N GLU A 186 -7.66 6.63 -8.48
CA GLU A 186 -6.74 5.77 -9.24
C GLU A 186 -5.55 6.52 -9.86
N SER A 187 -5.61 7.84 -9.99
CA SER A 187 -4.62 8.66 -10.67
C SER A 187 -3.94 9.71 -9.78
N GLU A 188 -4.59 10.11 -8.72
CA GLU A 188 -4.17 11.23 -7.88
C GLU A 188 -3.81 10.79 -6.46
N ILE A 189 -2.67 11.26 -5.98
CA ILE A 189 -2.11 10.96 -4.67
C ILE A 189 -1.89 12.27 -3.93
N LEU A 190 -2.47 12.39 -2.74
CA LEU A 190 -2.17 13.48 -1.81
C LEU A 190 -0.84 13.17 -1.11
N VAL A 191 0.09 14.11 -1.18
CA VAL A 191 1.40 14.04 -0.54
C VAL A 191 1.48 15.10 0.57
N LEU A 192 1.79 14.65 1.78
CA LEU A 192 1.91 15.48 2.98
C LEU A 192 3.35 15.46 3.51
N PRO A 193 4.23 16.34 3.01
CA PRO A 193 5.58 16.49 3.53
C PRO A 193 5.59 17.27 4.84
N THR A 194 6.60 17.07 5.69
CA THR A 194 6.80 17.87 6.91
C THR A 194 7.49 19.18 6.65
N ASN A 195 8.34 19.26 5.62
CA ASN A 195 9.18 20.42 5.33
C ASN A 195 8.69 21.27 4.14
N ALA A 196 7.62 20.87 3.47
CA ALA A 196 7.07 21.59 2.31
C ALA A 196 5.54 21.69 2.38
N ALA A 197 4.95 22.49 1.50
CA ALA A 197 3.51 22.56 1.37
C ALA A 197 2.92 21.26 0.81
N PRO A 198 1.73 20.83 1.26
CA PRO A 198 1.03 19.68 0.68
C PRO A 198 0.73 19.88 -0.80
N PHE A 199 0.73 18.79 -1.55
CA PHE A 199 0.39 18.79 -2.96
C PHE A 199 -0.28 17.50 -3.40
N ILE A 200 -1.01 17.57 -4.51
CA ILE A 200 -1.50 16.40 -5.24
C ILE A 200 -0.48 16.06 -6.32
N PHE A 201 -0.12 14.80 -6.37
CA PHE A 201 0.67 14.23 -7.45
C PHE A 201 -0.23 13.43 -8.38
N ASN A 202 -0.28 13.79 -9.66
CA ASN A 202 -1.01 13.03 -10.66
C ASN A 202 -0.08 12.05 -11.39
N MET A 203 -0.38 10.76 -11.30
CA MET A 203 0.45 9.67 -11.84
C MET A 203 0.53 9.68 -13.37
N PHE A 204 -0.55 10.11 -14.04
CA PHE A 204 -0.72 9.94 -15.49
C PHE A 204 -0.76 11.26 -16.28
N ASP A 205 -1.08 12.39 -15.64
CA ASP A 205 -1.12 13.69 -16.33
C ASP A 205 0.26 14.39 -16.29
N ALA A 206 1.02 14.27 -17.37
CA ALA A 206 2.33 14.91 -17.52
C ALA A 206 2.28 16.45 -17.48
N THR A 207 1.12 17.06 -17.70
CA THR A 207 0.96 18.53 -17.75
C THR A 207 0.60 19.14 -16.40
N ARG A 208 0.05 18.33 -15.48
CA ARG A 208 -0.38 18.73 -14.14
C ARG A 208 0.11 17.75 -13.07
N ARG A 209 1.37 17.37 -13.13
CA ARG A 209 1.93 16.38 -12.20
C ARG A 209 1.82 16.79 -10.75
N ILE A 210 2.06 18.06 -10.46
CA ILE A 210 2.04 18.57 -9.09
C ILE A 210 1.08 19.76 -9.02
N THR A 211 0.06 19.61 -8.18
CA THR A 211 -0.90 20.67 -7.87
C THR A 211 -0.80 21.00 -6.37
N PRO A 212 -0.34 22.21 -6.00
CA PRO A 212 -0.31 22.64 -4.61
C PRO A 212 -1.72 22.66 -4.01
N VAL A 213 -1.84 22.19 -2.77
CA VAL A 213 -3.10 22.15 -2.03
C VAL A 213 -3.01 23.02 -0.79
N VAL A 214 -4.05 23.81 -0.55
CA VAL A 214 -4.20 24.61 0.66
C VAL A 214 -5.17 23.89 1.59
N LEU A 215 -4.65 23.26 2.63
CA LEU A 215 -5.47 22.60 3.63
C LEU A 215 -6.01 23.59 4.66
N HIS A 216 -7.19 23.35 5.17
CA HIS A 216 -7.80 24.18 6.20
C HIS A 216 -7.06 24.01 7.53
N ASN A 217 -6.55 25.12 8.07
CA ASN A 217 -5.86 25.22 9.37
C ASN A 217 -4.73 24.21 9.62
N GLY A 218 -3.90 24.03 8.60
CA GLY A 218 -2.60 23.41 8.78
C GLY A 218 -2.67 21.89 8.98
N ALA A 219 -2.42 21.15 7.90
CA ALA A 219 -1.88 19.81 8.05
C ALA A 219 -0.46 19.97 8.62
N GLY A 220 -0.41 20.08 9.92
CA GLY A 220 0.84 20.12 10.66
C GLY A 220 1.43 18.71 10.77
N PRO A 221 2.64 18.61 11.31
CA PRO A 221 3.15 17.34 11.77
C PRO A 221 2.12 16.63 12.66
N ARG A 222 2.18 15.30 12.70
CA ARG A 222 1.32 14.44 13.51
C ARG A 222 -0.20 14.47 13.16
N SER A 223 -0.61 15.01 11.99
CA SER A 223 -1.97 14.80 11.49
C SER A 223 -2.15 13.35 11.05
N ALA A 224 -3.36 12.79 11.17
CA ALA A 224 -3.67 11.52 10.51
C ALA A 224 -3.95 11.76 9.02
N LEU A 225 -3.67 10.74 8.19
CA LEU A 225 -3.95 10.74 6.75
C LEU A 225 -4.58 9.42 6.38
N VAL A 226 -5.71 9.45 5.68
CA VAL A 226 -6.44 8.27 5.25
C VAL A 226 -7.06 8.47 3.87
N SER A 227 -6.96 7.45 3.01
CA SER A 227 -7.75 7.34 1.79
C SER A 227 -9.18 6.95 2.15
N VAL A 228 -10.16 7.56 1.48
CA VAL A 228 -11.57 7.21 1.62
C VAL A 228 -12.08 6.80 0.25
N PRO A 229 -12.34 5.52 0.01
CA PRO A 229 -12.69 4.98 -1.30
C PRO A 229 -13.85 5.72 -1.96
N GLY A 230 -13.65 6.19 -3.18
CA GLY A 230 -14.66 6.93 -3.95
C GLY A 230 -14.96 8.36 -3.48
N VAL A 231 -14.30 8.84 -2.43
CA VAL A 231 -14.50 10.18 -1.86
C VAL A 231 -13.27 11.06 -1.98
N GLY A 232 -12.08 10.54 -1.64
CA GLY A 232 -10.82 11.27 -1.67
C GLY A 232 -9.89 10.92 -0.53
N ALA A 233 -9.03 11.85 -0.11
CA ALA A 233 -8.11 11.69 1.01
C ALA A 233 -8.42 12.69 2.13
N MET A 234 -8.45 12.23 3.38
CA MET A 234 -8.67 13.09 4.54
C MET A 234 -7.38 13.33 5.31
N VAL A 235 -7.15 14.61 5.63
CA VAL A 235 -6.10 15.07 6.54
C VAL A 235 -6.77 15.53 7.83
N ILE A 236 -6.41 14.93 8.96
CA ILE A 236 -7.19 15.00 10.19
C ILE A 236 -6.32 15.46 11.33
N GLY A 237 -6.71 16.57 11.99
CA GLY A 237 -6.01 17.11 13.13
C GLY A 237 -4.57 17.50 12.84
N GLY A 238 -3.66 17.11 13.71
CA GLY A 238 -2.24 17.47 13.64
C GLY A 238 -1.89 18.57 14.62
N GLU A 239 -0.78 19.24 14.38
CA GLU A 239 -0.22 20.22 15.33
C GLU A 239 0.21 21.49 14.60
N VAL A 240 -0.19 22.63 15.08
CA VAL A 240 0.22 23.94 14.58
C VAL A 240 0.78 24.76 15.74
N ALA A 241 2.02 25.18 15.66
CA ALA A 241 2.74 25.91 16.71
C ALA A 241 2.70 25.21 18.08
N GLY A 242 2.70 23.89 18.12
CA GLY A 242 2.63 23.08 19.34
C GLY A 242 1.21 22.85 19.90
N GLU A 243 0.19 23.30 19.19
CA GLU A 243 -1.20 23.15 19.59
C GLU A 243 -1.92 22.13 18.71
N ALA A 244 -2.60 21.15 19.35
CA ALA A 244 -3.41 20.16 18.63
C ALA A 244 -4.57 20.83 17.89
N GLN A 245 -4.91 20.33 16.71
CA GLN A 245 -5.92 20.89 15.82
C GLN A 245 -7.17 20.03 15.76
N SER A 246 -8.34 20.67 15.59
CA SER A 246 -9.61 19.99 15.30
C SER A 246 -9.99 20.05 13.81
N ALA A 247 -9.21 20.71 12.98
CA ALA A 247 -9.49 20.86 11.56
C ALA A 247 -9.34 19.52 10.83
N VAL A 248 -10.24 19.30 9.87
CA VAL A 248 -10.17 18.19 8.91
C VAL A 248 -10.30 18.76 7.51
N SER A 249 -9.44 18.31 6.60
CA SER A 249 -9.52 18.65 5.18
C SER A 249 -9.78 17.38 4.39
N LEU A 250 -10.92 17.31 3.72
CA LEU A 250 -11.20 16.31 2.71
C LEU A 250 -10.74 16.86 1.36
N VAL A 251 -9.77 16.20 0.75
CA VAL A 251 -9.24 16.53 -0.56
C VAL A 251 -9.84 15.55 -1.57
N GLY A 252 -10.72 16.06 -2.41
CA GLY A 252 -11.34 15.31 -3.49
C GLY A 252 -10.50 15.33 -4.78
N PRO A 253 -10.95 14.61 -5.81
CA PRO A 253 -10.39 14.69 -7.15
C PRO A 253 -10.33 16.15 -7.65
N ASP A 254 -9.38 16.46 -8.53
CA ASP A 254 -9.13 17.81 -9.04
C ASP A 254 -8.67 18.85 -8.00
N GLY A 255 -8.39 18.42 -6.76
CA GLY A 255 -7.86 19.28 -5.70
C GLY A 255 -8.89 20.11 -4.96
N ASP A 256 -10.17 19.81 -5.09
CA ASP A 256 -11.22 20.43 -4.30
C ASP A 256 -11.06 20.08 -2.81
N VAL A 257 -11.03 21.09 -1.95
CA VAL A 257 -10.85 20.89 -0.50
C VAL A 257 -12.11 21.27 0.27
N THR A 258 -12.71 20.29 0.92
CA THR A 258 -13.85 20.49 1.82
C THR A 258 -13.37 20.53 3.27
N SER A 259 -13.82 21.53 4.03
CA SER A 259 -13.51 21.68 5.45
C SER A 259 -14.53 20.95 6.32
N LEU A 260 -14.03 20.06 7.18
CA LEU A 260 -14.78 19.41 8.25
C LEU A 260 -14.11 19.74 9.59
N GLN A 261 -14.70 19.27 10.70
CA GLN A 261 -14.16 19.53 12.02
C GLN A 261 -14.34 18.34 12.96
N LEU A 262 -13.33 18.04 13.73
CA LEU A 262 -13.44 17.15 14.89
C LEU A 262 -14.17 17.89 16.04
N SER A 263 -14.82 17.13 16.91
CA SER A 263 -15.38 17.70 18.15
C SER A 263 -14.29 18.04 19.16
N GLU A 264 -13.13 17.37 19.08
CA GLU A 264 -11.98 17.58 19.96
C GLU A 264 -10.68 17.71 19.17
N PRO A 265 -9.75 18.62 19.57
CA PRO A 265 -8.44 18.72 18.93
C PRO A 265 -7.62 17.44 19.11
N ARG A 266 -6.88 17.01 18.07
CA ARG A 266 -6.06 15.79 18.08
C ARG A 266 -4.71 16.00 17.42
N SER A 267 -3.65 15.47 18.06
CA SER A 267 -2.30 15.40 17.54
C SER A 267 -1.76 13.97 17.75
N GLY A 268 -1.26 13.31 16.69
CA GLY A 268 -0.83 11.90 16.74
C GLY A 268 -1.99 10.90 16.80
N ALA A 269 -3.18 11.28 16.35
CA ALA A 269 -4.29 10.36 16.11
C ALA A 269 -4.01 9.41 14.97
N ALA A 270 -4.69 8.26 14.96
CA ALA A 270 -4.79 7.41 13.77
C ALA A 270 -6.22 7.44 13.22
N ALA A 271 -6.34 7.15 11.91
CA ALA A 271 -7.62 7.12 11.22
C ALA A 271 -7.69 5.93 10.27
N THR A 272 -8.90 5.40 10.07
CA THR A 272 -9.18 4.35 9.09
C THR A 272 -10.54 4.58 8.43
N ALA A 273 -10.65 4.24 7.16
CA ALA A 273 -11.92 4.28 6.44
C ALA A 273 -12.80 3.08 6.83
N LEU A 274 -14.08 3.33 6.98
CA LEU A 274 -15.15 2.36 7.21
C LEU A 274 -16.24 2.62 6.16
N GLY A 275 -16.05 2.09 4.95
CA GLY A 275 -16.79 2.53 3.77
C GLY A 275 -16.43 3.97 3.41
N THR A 276 -17.42 4.85 3.32
CA THR A 276 -17.26 6.30 3.07
C THR A 276 -17.11 7.12 4.35
N ASP A 277 -17.27 6.51 5.52
CA ASP A 277 -17.08 7.14 6.83
C ASP A 277 -15.66 6.90 7.35
N VAL A 278 -15.21 7.71 8.30
CA VAL A 278 -13.85 7.60 8.87
C VAL A 278 -13.91 7.56 10.38
N LEU A 279 -13.33 6.52 10.96
CA LEU A 279 -13.06 6.46 12.40
C LEU A 279 -11.70 7.10 12.68
N VAL A 280 -11.69 8.01 13.65
CA VAL A 280 -10.49 8.70 14.16
C VAL A 280 -10.36 8.37 15.66
N ALA A 281 -9.21 7.92 16.08
CA ALA A 281 -8.99 7.57 17.48
C ALA A 281 -7.67 8.13 18.03
N GLY A 282 -7.61 8.36 19.33
CA GLY A 282 -6.44 8.86 20.05
C GLY A 282 -6.05 10.31 19.72
N GLY A 283 -4.83 10.65 20.05
CA GLY A 283 -4.26 11.97 19.77
C GLY A 283 -4.82 13.11 20.63
N ASN A 284 -5.58 12.81 21.68
CA ASN A 284 -6.10 13.80 22.63
C ASN A 284 -5.92 13.31 24.08
N VAL A 285 -6.05 14.24 25.03
CA VAL A 285 -5.85 13.97 26.46
C VAL A 285 -6.92 13.08 27.09
N GLU A 286 -8.08 13.00 26.48
CA GLU A 286 -9.21 12.23 26.99
C GLU A 286 -9.20 10.76 26.51
N GLY A 287 -8.38 10.42 25.53
CA GLY A 287 -8.35 9.06 24.94
C GLY A 287 -9.66 8.71 24.24
N THR A 288 -10.29 9.66 23.55
CA THR A 288 -11.57 9.45 22.87
C THR A 288 -11.40 9.03 21.41
N ALA A 289 -12.49 8.61 20.77
CA ALA A 289 -12.60 8.40 19.34
C ALA A 289 -13.81 9.14 18.76
N GLU A 290 -13.76 9.44 17.49
CA GLU A 290 -14.82 10.11 16.73
C GLU A 290 -15.05 9.41 15.40
N VAL A 291 -16.28 9.48 14.89
CA VAL A 291 -16.61 9.09 13.52
C VAL A 291 -16.94 10.34 12.72
N LEU A 292 -16.26 10.51 11.61
CA LEU A 292 -16.58 11.49 10.57
C LEU A 292 -17.51 10.80 9.57
N ILE A 293 -18.79 11.20 9.58
CA ILE A 293 -19.81 10.63 8.71
C ILE A 293 -19.82 11.41 7.40
N GLU A 294 -19.94 10.72 6.26
CA GLU A 294 -20.04 11.33 4.95
C GLU A 294 -21.16 12.39 4.92
N GLY A 295 -20.83 13.59 4.43
CA GLY A 295 -21.75 14.73 4.36
C GLY A 295 -22.02 15.46 5.68
N ALA A 296 -21.49 15.00 6.82
CA ALA A 296 -21.56 15.72 8.08
C ALA A 296 -20.42 16.74 8.19
N ALA A 297 -20.71 17.93 8.72
CA ALA A 297 -19.70 18.97 8.90
C ALA A 297 -18.82 18.77 10.16
N MET A 298 -19.22 17.91 11.07
CA MET A 298 -18.54 17.68 12.35
C MET A 298 -18.54 16.22 12.72
N GLY A 299 -17.44 15.78 13.34
CA GLY A 299 -17.29 14.44 13.90
C GLY A 299 -18.27 14.15 15.04
N GLN A 300 -18.59 12.89 15.21
CA GLN A 300 -19.44 12.38 16.29
C GLN A 300 -18.60 11.54 17.25
N LEU A 301 -18.63 11.90 18.54
CA LEU A 301 -17.91 11.14 19.58
C LEU A 301 -18.46 9.71 19.69
N VAL A 302 -17.54 8.76 19.78
CA VAL A 302 -17.83 7.35 20.01
C VAL A 302 -18.11 7.12 21.49
N ALA A 303 -19.08 6.27 21.80
CA ALA A 303 -19.36 5.88 23.18
C ALA A 303 -18.22 5.02 23.76
N GLY A 304 -17.76 5.37 24.94
CA GLY A 304 -16.60 4.76 25.59
C GLY A 304 -15.32 5.53 25.27
N VAL A 305 -14.30 5.24 26.01
CA VAL A 305 -12.98 5.86 25.89
C VAL A 305 -11.92 4.77 25.81
N MET A 306 -10.82 5.06 25.15
CA MET A 306 -9.62 4.28 25.30
C MET A 306 -9.07 4.48 26.71
N ASP A 307 -8.36 3.51 27.25
CA ASP A 307 -7.78 3.61 28.59
C ASP A 307 -6.66 4.66 28.61
N GLY A 308 -7.05 5.94 28.75
CA GLY A 308 -6.17 7.10 28.79
C GLY A 308 -5.65 7.58 27.43
N VAL A 309 -4.69 8.51 27.50
CA VAL A 309 -4.02 9.09 26.34
C VAL A 309 -3.35 8.02 25.50
N ARG A 310 -3.55 8.07 24.19
CA ARG A 310 -2.86 7.22 23.21
C ARG A 310 -2.51 8.02 21.97
N GLU A 311 -1.26 7.95 21.58
CA GLU A 311 -0.72 8.65 20.42
C GLU A 311 0.15 7.72 19.58
N SER A 312 0.26 8.03 18.30
CA SER A 312 1.17 7.34 17.38
C SER A 312 0.97 5.82 17.30
N GLY A 313 -0.27 5.36 17.54
CA GLY A 313 -0.69 3.98 17.29
C GLY A 313 -1.15 3.79 15.85
N LEU A 314 -1.55 2.56 15.54
CA LEU A 314 -2.16 2.19 14.27
C LEU A 314 -3.66 1.94 14.47
N LEU A 315 -4.46 2.25 13.48
CA LEU A 315 -5.89 1.98 13.47
C LEU A 315 -6.25 1.15 12.24
N VAL A 316 -6.40 -0.16 12.44
CA VAL A 316 -6.67 -1.14 11.40
C VAL A 316 -8.17 -1.37 11.31
N GLY A 317 -8.79 -1.04 10.18
CA GLY A 317 -10.22 -1.27 9.90
C GLY A 317 -10.49 -2.57 9.16
N ASP A 318 -11.72 -3.06 9.25
CA ASP A 318 -12.24 -4.15 8.40
C ASP A 318 -12.83 -3.64 7.07
N GLY A 319 -12.77 -2.33 6.85
CA GLY A 319 -13.36 -1.66 5.68
C GLY A 319 -14.86 -1.43 5.75
N GLU A 320 -15.55 -1.93 6.78
CA GLU A 320 -17.02 -1.85 6.90
C GLU A 320 -17.48 -1.13 8.17
N SER A 321 -17.26 -1.74 9.33
CA SER A 321 -17.88 -1.27 10.57
C SER A 321 -17.07 -1.49 11.84
N ARG A 322 -15.87 -2.05 11.72
CA ARG A 322 -15.02 -2.38 12.87
C ARG A 322 -13.60 -1.86 12.65
N ALA A 323 -12.96 -1.51 13.75
CA ALA A 323 -11.55 -1.15 13.74
C ALA A 323 -10.85 -1.60 15.03
N LEU A 324 -9.53 -1.77 14.95
CA LEU A 324 -8.66 -2.11 16.05
C LEU A 324 -7.57 -1.06 16.17
N TRP A 325 -7.54 -0.34 17.29
CA TRP A 325 -6.39 0.47 17.66
C TRP A 325 -5.30 -0.43 18.26
N ILE A 326 -4.09 -0.31 17.76
CA ILE A 326 -2.96 -1.16 18.17
C ILE A 326 -1.81 -0.27 18.64
N GLY A 327 -1.25 -0.57 19.80
CA GLY A 327 -0.03 0.05 20.29
C GLY A 327 -0.15 1.55 20.56
N GLY A 328 0.86 2.30 20.11
CA GLY A 328 1.06 3.70 20.43
C GLY A 328 1.69 3.92 21.81
N THR A 329 1.81 5.18 22.22
CA THR A 329 2.35 5.57 23.51
C THR A 329 1.29 6.21 24.40
N ASP A 330 1.48 6.13 25.72
CA ASP A 330 0.68 6.85 26.71
C ASP A 330 1.27 8.26 26.98
N ALA A 331 0.64 8.99 27.89
CA ALA A 331 1.08 10.34 28.28
C ALA A 331 2.51 10.42 28.89
N ALA A 332 3.11 9.28 29.21
CA ALA A 332 4.47 9.18 29.73
C ALA A 332 5.44 8.63 28.66
N ASP A 333 5.06 8.64 27.39
CA ASP A 333 5.77 8.05 26.24
C ASP A 333 6.05 6.55 26.41
N THR A 334 5.24 5.85 27.23
CA THR A 334 5.39 4.41 27.42
C THR A 334 4.64 3.66 26.32
N LEU A 335 5.36 2.75 25.65
CA LEU A 335 4.78 1.92 24.59
C LEU A 335 3.71 0.97 25.17
N ARG A 336 2.54 0.98 24.52
CA ARG A 336 1.37 0.18 24.93
C ARG A 336 1.34 -1.14 24.16
N GLN A 337 1.02 -2.22 24.86
CA GLN A 337 0.85 -3.58 24.29
C GLN A 337 -0.61 -3.98 24.15
N ASP A 338 -1.50 -3.26 24.78
CA ASP A 338 -2.92 -3.49 24.69
C ASP A 338 -3.50 -2.82 23.45
N SER A 339 -4.64 -3.32 23.00
CA SER A 339 -5.39 -2.75 21.90
C SER A 339 -6.82 -2.36 22.33
N VAL A 340 -7.46 -1.55 21.50
CA VAL A 340 -8.86 -1.16 21.70
C VAL A 340 -9.63 -1.46 20.42
N ARG A 341 -10.67 -2.27 20.55
CA ARG A 341 -11.59 -2.62 19.48
C ARG A 341 -12.75 -1.64 19.42
N PHE A 342 -13.14 -1.27 18.25
CA PHE A 342 -14.33 -0.49 17.94
C PHE A 342 -15.27 -1.32 17.08
N ASP A 343 -16.54 -1.43 17.49
CA ASP A 343 -17.57 -2.23 16.83
C ASP A 343 -18.81 -1.39 16.50
N GLY A 344 -19.48 -1.73 15.40
CA GLY A 344 -20.76 -1.14 15.01
C GLY A 344 -20.66 0.30 14.47
N CYS A 345 -19.48 0.75 14.07
CA CYS A 345 -19.30 2.06 13.46
C CYS A 345 -19.89 2.08 12.03
N PRO A 346 -20.40 3.23 11.57
CA PRO A 346 -20.50 4.51 12.27
C PRO A 346 -21.74 4.63 13.17
N ASN A 347 -22.76 3.81 13.00
CA ASN A 347 -24.10 4.06 13.52
C ASN A 347 -24.28 3.83 15.04
N SER A 348 -23.53 2.88 15.58
CA SER A 348 -23.60 2.49 17.00
C SER A 348 -22.21 2.14 17.55
N CYS A 349 -21.23 2.95 17.19
CA CYS A 349 -19.83 2.71 17.50
C CYS A 349 -19.58 2.66 19.02
N VAL A 350 -19.04 1.56 19.49
CA VAL A 350 -18.67 1.35 20.89
C VAL A 350 -17.26 0.80 20.96
N SER A 351 -16.52 1.21 22.00
CA SER A 351 -15.17 0.68 22.25
C SER A 351 -15.19 -0.47 23.26
N ALA A 352 -14.28 -1.40 23.10
CA ALA A 352 -14.03 -2.53 24.00
C ALA A 352 -12.54 -2.87 24.02
N THR A 353 -12.09 -3.59 25.04
CA THR A 353 -10.73 -4.10 25.11
C THR A 353 -10.51 -5.10 23.95
N GLY A 354 -9.44 -4.89 23.20
CA GLY A 354 -8.98 -5.79 22.13
C GLY A 354 -7.92 -6.79 22.61
N PRO A 355 -7.35 -7.57 21.69
CA PRO A 355 -6.27 -8.51 22.00
C PRO A 355 -4.98 -7.80 22.41
N GLN A 356 -4.08 -8.50 23.09
CA GLN A 356 -2.74 -8.00 23.37
C GLN A 356 -1.87 -8.08 22.11
N TRP A 357 -1.06 -7.04 21.91
CA TRP A 357 -0.08 -7.00 20.82
C TRP A 357 1.34 -7.09 21.38
N THR A 358 1.96 -8.26 21.24
CA THR A 358 3.26 -8.54 21.83
C THR A 358 4.21 -9.16 20.81
N PRO A 359 5.38 -8.55 20.58
CA PRO A 359 5.86 -7.28 21.13
C PRO A 359 5.18 -6.08 20.45
N ALA A 360 4.80 -5.09 21.22
CA ALA A 360 4.36 -3.81 20.66
C ALA A 360 5.57 -3.06 20.06
N ARG A 361 5.31 -2.27 19.03
CA ARG A 361 6.34 -1.61 18.23
C ARG A 361 5.90 -0.18 17.86
N LEU A 362 6.86 0.75 17.80
CA LEU A 362 6.65 2.05 17.19
C LEU A 362 7.10 2.00 15.72
N ASN A 363 6.67 2.98 14.97
CA ASN A 363 7.07 3.16 13.56
C ASN A 363 6.84 1.93 12.68
N ALA A 364 5.89 1.07 13.08
CA ALA A 364 5.41 -0.02 12.24
C ALA A 364 4.59 0.55 11.08
N LEU A 365 4.69 -0.09 9.93
CA LEU A 365 3.94 0.24 8.74
C LEU A 365 2.58 -0.48 8.77
N GLN A 366 1.53 0.25 8.42
CA GLN A 366 0.27 -0.31 7.95
C GLN A 366 0.09 0.13 6.50
N PRO A 367 0.24 -0.76 5.52
CA PRO A 367 -0.08 -0.42 4.14
C PRO A 367 -1.55 0.01 4.01
N ALA A 368 -1.84 0.94 3.12
CA ALA A 368 -3.18 1.43 2.91
C ALA A 368 -4.19 0.28 2.67
N GLU A 369 -5.36 0.38 3.29
CA GLU A 369 -6.47 -0.57 3.13
C GLU A 369 -6.10 -2.03 3.45
N SER A 370 -5.08 -2.26 4.29
CA SER A 370 -4.65 -3.61 4.64
C SER A 370 -4.79 -3.90 6.12
N ALA A 371 -4.94 -5.20 6.42
CA ALA A 371 -4.94 -5.73 7.78
C ALA A 371 -3.53 -6.04 8.30
N LEU A 372 -2.48 -5.68 7.56
CA LEU A 372 -1.10 -5.98 7.92
C LEU A 372 -0.47 -4.90 8.78
N VAL A 373 0.34 -5.33 9.75
CA VAL A 373 1.20 -4.50 10.58
C VAL A 373 2.63 -4.98 10.42
N ILE A 374 3.46 -4.19 9.76
CA ILE A 374 4.75 -4.60 9.25
C ILE A 374 5.89 -3.90 9.98
N GLY A 375 6.87 -4.66 10.43
CA GLY A 375 8.12 -4.15 10.98
C GLY A 375 7.94 -3.29 12.22
N GLY A 376 8.61 -2.15 12.25
CA GLY A 376 8.73 -1.22 13.36
C GLY A 376 10.10 -1.26 14.00
N ASP A 377 10.31 -0.48 15.07
CA ASP A 377 11.60 -0.32 15.73
C ASP A 377 12.19 -1.66 16.18
N GLY A 378 13.33 -2.05 15.59
CA GLY A 378 14.04 -3.29 15.90
C GLY A 378 13.28 -4.58 15.61
N SER A 379 12.18 -4.54 14.86
CA SER A 379 11.31 -5.69 14.60
C SER A 379 11.29 -6.12 13.13
N GLN A 380 11.37 -7.45 12.93
CA GLN A 380 11.18 -8.12 11.64
C GLN A 380 9.75 -8.67 11.48
N LEU A 381 8.91 -8.60 12.52
CA LEU A 381 7.62 -9.25 12.53
C LEU A 381 6.64 -8.57 11.58
N VAL A 382 5.86 -9.39 10.90
CA VAL A 382 4.64 -9.01 10.20
C VAL A 382 3.48 -9.70 10.87
N ASP A 383 2.55 -8.91 11.37
CA ASP A 383 1.32 -9.39 11.98
C ASP A 383 0.12 -9.09 11.06
N GLU A 384 -0.88 -9.92 11.14
CA GLU A 384 -2.17 -9.76 10.48
C GLU A 384 -3.28 -9.60 11.51
N VAL A 385 -4.13 -8.60 11.32
CA VAL A 385 -5.37 -8.42 12.10
C VAL A 385 -6.47 -9.21 11.42
N ARG A 386 -6.99 -10.23 12.08
CA ARG A 386 -8.07 -11.08 11.58
C ARG A 386 -9.36 -10.86 12.32
N TRP A 387 -10.43 -10.74 11.58
CA TRP A 387 -11.77 -10.59 12.08
C TRP A 387 -12.54 -11.89 11.91
N ASP A 388 -12.92 -12.55 13.02
CA ASP A 388 -13.73 -13.78 13.02
C ASP A 388 -15.06 -13.54 13.76
N GLY A 389 -16.12 -13.33 13.01
CA GLY A 389 -17.41 -12.95 13.55
C GLY A 389 -17.32 -11.70 14.44
N SER A 390 -17.59 -11.82 15.73
CA SER A 390 -17.46 -10.75 16.72
C SER A 390 -16.05 -10.59 17.29
N ASP A 391 -15.15 -11.51 17.01
CA ASP A 391 -13.82 -11.55 17.60
C ASP A 391 -12.78 -10.93 16.64
N VAL A 392 -11.68 -10.48 17.21
CA VAL A 392 -10.52 -9.97 16.50
C VAL A 392 -9.26 -10.55 17.12
N GLU A 393 -8.34 -10.98 16.27
CA GLU A 393 -7.06 -11.54 16.67
C GLU A 393 -5.92 -10.82 15.95
N ILE A 394 -4.77 -10.71 16.60
CA ILE A 394 -3.51 -10.30 16.00
C ILE A 394 -2.64 -11.55 15.90
N GLN A 395 -2.36 -11.99 14.68
CA GLN A 395 -1.62 -13.22 14.45
C GLN A 395 -0.29 -12.92 13.74
N PRO A 396 0.84 -13.50 14.20
CA PRO A 396 2.08 -13.46 13.42
C PRO A 396 1.86 -14.14 12.06
N LEU A 397 2.19 -13.45 10.99
CA LEU A 397 2.04 -13.94 9.62
C LEU A 397 3.37 -14.51 9.10
N LEU A 398 4.42 -13.70 9.15
CA LEU A 398 5.77 -14.04 8.68
C LEU A 398 6.80 -13.07 9.28
N GLN A 399 8.05 -13.16 8.82
CA GLN A 399 9.12 -12.27 9.24
C GLN A 399 9.85 -11.69 8.02
N LEU A 400 10.19 -10.42 8.11
CA LEU A 400 11.12 -9.75 7.21
C LEU A 400 12.55 -10.30 7.38
N ASP A 401 13.39 -10.13 6.37
CA ASP A 401 14.83 -10.47 6.48
C ASP A 401 15.55 -9.53 7.47
N VAL A 402 15.17 -8.26 7.50
CA VAL A 402 15.71 -7.25 8.42
C VAL A 402 14.62 -6.43 9.09
N PRO A 403 14.87 -5.83 10.28
CA PRO A 403 13.97 -4.84 10.86
C PRO A 403 13.77 -3.64 9.94
N ARG A 404 12.58 -3.02 9.96
CA ARG A 404 12.28 -1.87 9.11
C ARG A 404 11.35 -0.89 9.82
N ALA A 405 11.91 0.10 10.49
CA ALA A 405 11.15 1.21 11.05
C ALA A 405 10.90 2.28 9.98
N GLY A 406 9.69 2.82 9.92
CA GLY A 406 9.36 3.86 8.94
C GLY A 406 9.51 3.43 7.49
N ALA A 407 9.36 2.13 7.19
CA ALA A 407 9.34 1.61 5.82
C ALA A 407 8.12 2.10 5.05
N GLY A 408 8.20 2.07 3.72
CA GLY A 408 7.03 2.10 2.84
C GLY A 408 6.58 0.69 2.48
N GLY A 409 5.33 0.52 2.09
CA GLY A 409 4.86 -0.78 1.64
C GLY A 409 3.51 -0.73 0.93
N ILE A 410 3.31 -1.73 0.09
CA ILE A 410 2.11 -1.93 -0.72
C ILE A 410 1.68 -3.38 -0.64
N VAL A 411 0.37 -3.60 -0.63
CA VAL A 411 -0.23 -4.94 -0.73
C VAL A 411 -0.78 -5.11 -2.13
N LEU A 412 -0.44 -6.23 -2.75
CA LEU A 412 -0.92 -6.60 -4.07
C LEU A 412 -2.27 -7.31 -3.95
N GLU A 413 -3.08 -7.29 -5.01
CA GLU A 413 -4.39 -7.95 -5.05
C GLU A 413 -4.33 -9.46 -4.74
N SER A 414 -3.18 -10.07 -4.94
CA SER A 414 -2.93 -11.48 -4.60
C SER A 414 -2.74 -11.76 -3.12
N GLY A 415 -2.67 -10.73 -2.28
CA GLY A 415 -2.28 -10.83 -0.88
C GLY A 415 -0.76 -10.84 -0.65
N ALA A 416 0.06 -10.98 -1.69
CA ALA A 416 1.49 -10.72 -1.58
C ALA A 416 1.74 -9.23 -1.33
N PHE A 417 2.89 -8.88 -0.75
CA PHE A 417 3.19 -7.48 -0.46
C PHE A 417 4.67 -7.16 -0.64
N ILE A 418 4.94 -5.88 -0.86
CA ILE A 418 6.28 -5.34 -1.05
C ILE A 418 6.55 -4.35 0.08
N VAL A 419 7.70 -4.46 0.71
CA VAL A 419 8.20 -3.54 1.73
C VAL A 419 9.47 -2.88 1.20
N ALA A 420 9.56 -1.57 1.28
CA ALA A 420 10.65 -0.78 0.74
C ALA A 420 11.34 0.06 1.82
N GLY A 421 12.65 0.22 1.74
CA GLY A 421 13.41 1.13 2.60
C GLY A 421 13.25 0.83 4.10
N GLY A 422 13.18 1.89 4.90
CA GLY A 422 13.09 1.83 6.36
C GLY A 422 14.46 1.86 7.05
N ASP A 423 14.44 1.95 8.37
CA ASP A 423 15.61 1.94 9.24
C ASP A 423 15.72 0.58 9.96
N ASP A 424 16.87 -0.11 9.80
CA ASP A 424 17.12 -1.42 10.43
C ASP A 424 17.76 -1.29 11.84
N GLY A 425 17.91 -0.07 12.33
CA GLY A 425 18.60 0.26 13.59
C GLY A 425 20.13 0.41 13.45
N VAL A 426 20.66 0.16 12.25
CA VAL A 426 22.08 0.34 11.90
C VAL A 426 22.22 1.31 10.73
N SER A 427 21.34 1.22 9.75
CA SER A 427 21.36 2.02 8.53
C SER A 427 19.95 2.21 7.94
N ILE A 428 19.79 3.31 7.24
CA ILE A 428 18.61 3.52 6.38
C ILE A 428 18.78 2.66 5.13
N ARG A 429 17.72 1.96 4.75
CA ARG A 429 17.70 0.96 3.68
C ARG A 429 17.26 1.56 2.34
N GLU A 430 17.71 0.93 1.25
CA GLU A 430 17.30 1.20 -0.12
C GLU A 430 16.71 -0.01 -0.82
N ASP A 431 16.80 -1.19 -0.19
CA ASP A 431 16.32 -2.45 -0.75
C ASP A 431 14.83 -2.70 -0.49
N PHE A 432 14.30 -3.66 -1.24
CA PHE A 432 12.93 -4.15 -1.10
C PHE A 432 12.92 -5.54 -0.48
N GLU A 433 11.80 -5.89 0.11
CA GLU A 433 11.44 -7.28 0.41
C GLU A 433 10.10 -7.61 -0.26
N PHE A 434 10.08 -8.68 -1.02
CA PHE A 434 8.86 -9.28 -1.57
C PHE A 434 8.40 -10.41 -0.68
N CYS A 435 7.19 -10.30 -0.15
CA CYS A 435 6.68 -11.19 0.87
C CYS A 435 5.44 -11.94 0.35
N VAL A 436 5.43 -13.25 0.59
CA VAL A 436 4.33 -14.13 0.20
C VAL A 436 3.74 -14.76 1.46
N PRO A 437 2.45 -14.54 1.79
CA PRO A 437 1.77 -15.25 2.87
C PRO A 437 1.69 -16.75 2.58
N ALA A 438 1.11 -17.54 3.51
CA ALA A 438 1.03 -19.01 3.38
C ALA A 438 0.32 -19.46 2.10
N ALA A 439 -0.61 -18.67 1.60
CA ALA A 439 -1.29 -18.89 0.33
C ALA A 439 -1.58 -17.53 -0.34
N LEU A 440 -1.52 -17.49 -1.66
CA LEU A 440 -1.99 -16.35 -2.44
C LEU A 440 -3.48 -16.46 -2.71
N GLU A 441 -4.16 -15.33 -2.87
CA GLU A 441 -5.55 -15.29 -3.32
C GLU A 441 -5.70 -16.07 -4.64
N PRO A 442 -6.77 -16.86 -4.85
CA PRO A 442 -7.00 -17.56 -6.11
C PRO A 442 -7.15 -16.57 -7.28
N LEU A 443 -6.72 -16.99 -8.46
CA LEU A 443 -6.95 -16.25 -9.71
C LEU A 443 -8.43 -16.24 -10.05
#